data_ad1b8ce78e0e57aa13fd003d1f8f3c09
#
_entry.id   ad1b8ce78e0e57aa13fd003d1f8f3c09
#
_cell.length_a   1.000
_cell.length_b   1.000
_cell.length_c   1.000
_cell.angle_alpha   90.00
_cell.angle_beta   90.00
_cell.angle_gamma   90.00
#
_symmetry.space_group_name_H-M   'P 1'
#
loop_
_entity.id
_entity.type
_entity.pdbx_description
1 polymer ?
#
loop_
_entity_poly.entity_id
_entity_poly.type
_entity_poly.pdbx_seq_one_letter_code
_entity_poly.pdbx_strand_id
1 'polypeptide(L)'
;MRYIEQFAWPAVESEPLLENERRQLEGQFFHRLVHQHWLGLPLDKLSRMANTPTLNQWWENYLSYDFKLKDFVTFPELNLTSQIGKHKLIAKYDLVAIGHDKVLIFDWKTFQKRPRDEWLAVRYQTRVYRSLLIQSGGCLKNNEPINPEQVEMIYWLANFPNQPIRFPYSTTQFVRDWQHLELMITRIDEQDEFPLTADEKKCNYCLYRSFCDRGISAAIIEDEYEPLFEMSELTLDQIPEIEF
;
A
#
# COMPACT_ATOMS: atom_id res chain seq x y z
N MET A 1 0.85 19.91 13.05
CA MET A 1 1.88 20.35 14.00
C MET A 1 2.65 19.18 14.61
N ARG A 2 2.00 18.14 15.15
CA ARG A 2 2.70 16.98 15.76
C ARG A 2 3.49 16.11 14.79
N TYR A 3 3.11 16.06 13.52
CA TYR A 3 3.87 15.33 12.49
C TYR A 3 5.26 15.94 12.26
N ILE A 4 5.41 17.25 12.39
CA ILE A 4 6.70 17.95 12.26
C ILE A 4 7.53 17.77 13.55
N GLU A 5 6.88 17.73 14.72
CA GLU A 5 7.54 17.52 16.01
C GLU A 5 8.01 16.07 16.20
N GLN A 6 7.45 15.12 15.47
CA GLN A 6 7.81 13.69 15.57
C GLN A 6 9.29 13.42 15.30
N PHE A 7 9.93 14.19 14.43
CA PHE A 7 11.37 14.02 14.14
C PHE A 7 12.28 14.37 15.31
N ALA A 8 11.78 15.14 16.27
CA ALA A 8 12.51 15.50 17.49
C ALA A 8 12.24 14.53 18.64
N TRP A 9 11.24 13.64 18.52
CA TRP A 9 10.86 12.71 19.58
C TRP A 9 11.33 11.30 19.27
N PRO A 10 12.27 10.73 20.05
CA PRO A 10 12.76 9.38 19.80
C PRO A 10 11.64 8.37 20.00
N ALA A 11 11.50 7.45 19.05
CA ALA A 11 10.64 6.27 19.21
C ALA A 11 11.19 5.40 20.36
N VAL A 12 10.28 4.86 21.17
CA VAL A 12 10.67 3.91 22.22
C VAL A 12 10.82 2.52 21.61
N GLU A 13 12.02 2.03 21.54
CA GLU A 13 12.31 0.64 21.12
C GLU A 13 11.84 -0.35 22.18
N SER A 14 11.05 -1.32 21.78
CA SER A 14 10.57 -2.42 22.63
C SER A 14 10.53 -3.71 21.83
N GLU A 15 10.58 -4.87 22.47
CA GLU A 15 10.55 -6.17 21.78
C GLU A 15 9.41 -6.32 20.75
N PRO A 16 8.14 -5.98 21.05
CA PRO A 16 7.09 -6.02 20.04
C PRO A 16 7.36 -5.10 18.84
N LEU A 17 8.00 -3.95 19.07
CA LEU A 17 8.36 -3.02 17.98
C LEU A 17 9.44 -3.61 17.08
N LEU A 18 10.50 -4.18 17.66
CA LEU A 18 11.60 -4.81 16.92
C LEU A 18 11.11 -6.00 16.08
N GLU A 19 10.19 -6.82 16.60
CA GLU A 19 9.59 -7.90 15.84
C GLU A 19 8.76 -7.37 14.66
N ASN A 20 7.98 -6.33 14.88
CA ASN A 20 7.19 -5.69 13.84
C ASN A 20 8.08 -5.08 12.76
N GLU A 21 9.17 -4.40 13.14
CA GLU A 21 10.17 -3.86 12.21
C GLU A 21 10.82 -4.97 11.38
N ARG A 22 11.18 -6.08 11.99
CA ARG A 22 11.75 -7.24 11.27
C ARG A 22 10.78 -7.78 10.25
N ARG A 23 9.51 -7.96 10.60
CA ARG A 23 8.46 -8.43 9.67
C ARG A 23 8.25 -7.44 8.53
N GLN A 24 8.26 -6.15 8.84
CA GLN A 24 8.15 -5.09 7.84
C GLN A 24 9.33 -5.11 6.87
N LEU A 25 10.56 -5.25 7.37
CA LEU A 25 11.77 -5.37 6.54
C LEU A 25 11.73 -6.63 5.65
N GLU A 26 11.28 -7.78 6.17
CA GLU A 26 11.09 -8.99 5.36
C GLU A 26 10.03 -8.77 4.27
N GLY A 27 8.92 -8.07 4.59
CA GLY A 27 7.89 -7.70 3.62
C GLY A 27 8.45 -6.79 2.51
N GLN A 28 9.16 -5.72 2.87
CA GLN A 28 9.80 -4.81 1.91
C GLN A 28 10.81 -5.56 1.02
N PHE A 29 11.56 -6.49 1.61
CA PHE A 29 12.51 -7.29 0.84
C PHE A 29 11.79 -8.21 -0.15
N PHE A 30 10.67 -8.80 0.23
CA PHE A 30 9.83 -9.60 -0.66
C PHE A 30 9.30 -8.74 -1.84
N HIS A 31 8.75 -7.56 -1.59
CA HIS A 31 8.32 -6.64 -2.64
C HIS A 31 9.46 -6.31 -3.61
N ARG A 32 10.67 -6.07 -3.08
CA ARG A 32 11.86 -5.82 -3.91
C ARG A 32 12.21 -7.02 -4.80
N LEU A 33 12.15 -8.25 -4.28
CA LEU A 33 12.39 -9.45 -5.09
C LEU A 33 11.38 -9.58 -6.22
N VAL A 34 10.09 -9.38 -5.92
CA VAL A 34 9.01 -9.42 -6.91
C VAL A 34 9.20 -8.34 -7.97
N HIS A 35 9.49 -7.10 -7.56
CA HIS A 35 9.79 -6.01 -8.49
C HIS A 35 10.96 -6.35 -9.41
N GLN A 36 12.09 -6.81 -8.87
CA GLN A 36 13.26 -7.20 -9.67
C GLN A 36 12.95 -8.33 -10.64
N HIS A 37 12.08 -9.27 -10.27
CA HIS A 37 11.61 -10.31 -11.18
C HIS A 37 10.82 -9.71 -12.36
N TRP A 38 9.90 -8.78 -12.12
CA TRP A 38 9.16 -8.08 -13.18
C TRP A 38 10.05 -7.22 -14.08
N LEU A 39 11.21 -6.77 -13.59
CA LEU A 39 12.25 -6.12 -14.38
C LEU A 39 13.12 -7.09 -15.20
N GLY A 40 12.88 -8.41 -15.10
CA GLY A 40 13.59 -9.43 -15.87
C GLY A 40 14.95 -9.84 -15.32
N LEU A 41 15.20 -9.60 -14.01
CA LEU A 41 16.43 -10.11 -13.38
C LEU A 41 16.41 -11.64 -13.32
N PRO A 42 17.60 -12.29 -13.43
CA PRO A 42 17.70 -13.75 -13.44
C PRO A 42 17.17 -14.40 -12.18
N LEU A 43 16.23 -15.37 -12.33
CA LEU A 43 15.57 -16.07 -11.23
C LEU A 43 16.54 -16.74 -10.26
N ASP A 44 17.64 -17.33 -10.79
CA ASP A 44 18.64 -18.00 -9.96
C ASP A 44 19.32 -17.06 -8.98
N LYS A 45 19.50 -15.78 -9.36
CA LYS A 45 20.05 -14.75 -8.48
C LYS A 45 19.02 -14.32 -7.43
N LEU A 46 17.78 -14.07 -7.87
CA LEU A 46 16.70 -13.65 -6.96
C LEU A 46 16.40 -14.73 -5.92
N SER A 47 16.33 -15.99 -6.32
CA SER A 47 16.08 -17.12 -5.39
C SER A 47 17.16 -17.26 -4.33
N ARG A 48 18.44 -16.96 -4.66
CA ARG A 48 19.51 -16.94 -3.66
C ARG A 48 19.39 -15.80 -2.66
N MET A 49 18.71 -14.72 -3.02
CA MET A 49 18.47 -13.58 -2.13
C MET A 49 17.33 -13.85 -1.13
N ALA A 50 16.42 -14.75 -1.44
CA ALA A 50 15.38 -15.21 -0.50
C ALA A 50 15.97 -16.14 0.57
N ASN A 51 16.82 -15.59 1.42
CA ASN A 51 17.75 -16.33 2.30
C ASN A 51 17.21 -16.62 3.71
N THR A 52 16.01 -16.19 4.06
CA THR A 52 15.31 -16.59 5.28
C THR A 52 14.23 -17.62 4.97
N PRO A 53 13.87 -18.50 5.94
CA PRO A 53 12.79 -19.47 5.71
C PRO A 53 11.49 -18.82 5.25
N THR A 54 11.11 -17.69 5.85
CA THR A 54 9.89 -16.93 5.51
C THR A 54 9.95 -16.38 4.09
N LEU A 55 11.04 -15.69 3.73
CA LEU A 55 11.22 -15.13 2.39
C LEU A 55 11.26 -16.21 1.32
N ASN A 56 11.93 -17.33 1.59
CA ASN A 56 11.99 -18.45 0.67
C ASN A 56 10.59 -19.03 0.41
N GLN A 57 9.80 -19.23 1.48
CA GLN A 57 8.42 -19.72 1.35
C GLN A 57 7.55 -18.76 0.53
N TRP A 58 7.61 -17.46 0.80
CA TRP A 58 6.85 -16.45 0.04
C TRP A 58 7.29 -16.40 -1.42
N TRP A 59 8.59 -16.53 -1.66
CA TRP A 59 9.15 -16.53 -3.01
C TRP A 59 8.72 -17.76 -3.82
N GLU A 60 8.75 -18.94 -3.22
CA GLU A 60 8.25 -20.18 -3.84
C GLU A 60 6.74 -20.11 -4.13
N ASN A 61 5.95 -19.59 -3.19
CA ASN A 61 4.53 -19.35 -3.37
C ASN A 61 4.27 -18.41 -4.54
N TYR A 62 5.06 -17.34 -4.65
CA TYR A 62 4.95 -16.37 -5.74
C TYR A 62 5.31 -16.98 -7.09
N LEU A 63 6.40 -17.72 -7.19
CA LEU A 63 6.83 -18.35 -8.44
C LEU A 63 5.88 -19.45 -8.92
N SER A 64 5.20 -20.12 -8.01
CA SER A 64 4.23 -21.17 -8.32
C SER A 64 2.86 -20.64 -8.75
N TYR A 65 2.57 -19.37 -8.50
CA TYR A 65 1.27 -18.78 -8.81
C TYR A 65 1.20 -18.28 -10.26
N ASP A 66 0.17 -18.75 -11.00
CA ASP A 66 -0.09 -18.27 -12.35
C ASP A 66 -0.96 -17.00 -12.33
N PHE A 67 -0.33 -15.84 -12.50
CA PHE A 67 -1.01 -14.54 -12.56
C PHE A 67 -1.86 -14.33 -13.82
N LYS A 68 -1.72 -15.19 -14.84
CA LYS A 68 -2.46 -15.12 -16.12
C LYS A 68 -2.32 -13.79 -16.86
N LEU A 69 -1.12 -13.24 -16.86
CA LEU A 69 -0.80 -11.92 -17.43
C LEU A 69 -0.11 -12.00 -18.80
N LYS A 70 -0.17 -13.13 -19.50
CA LYS A 70 0.53 -13.33 -20.78
C LYS A 70 0.19 -12.27 -21.83
N ASP A 71 -1.08 -11.82 -21.85
CA ASP A 71 -1.60 -10.87 -22.86
C ASP A 71 -1.75 -9.46 -22.27
N PHE A 72 -1.06 -9.16 -21.18
CA PHE A 72 -1.10 -7.86 -20.52
C PHE A 72 0.23 -7.12 -20.69
N VAL A 73 0.16 -5.81 -20.85
CA VAL A 73 1.31 -4.92 -20.64
C VAL A 73 1.39 -4.61 -19.15
N THR A 74 2.55 -4.83 -18.55
CA THR A 74 2.74 -4.75 -17.11
C THR A 74 3.63 -3.56 -16.72
N PHE A 75 3.27 -2.89 -15.65
CA PHE A 75 3.96 -1.73 -15.08
C PHE A 75 4.26 -2.01 -13.60
N PRO A 76 5.43 -2.57 -13.26
CA PRO A 76 5.83 -2.80 -11.88
C PRO A 76 6.26 -1.50 -11.21
N GLU A 77 5.99 -1.37 -9.90
CA GLU A 77 6.36 -0.21 -9.07
C GLU A 77 5.94 1.14 -9.68
N LEU A 78 4.75 1.16 -10.27
CA LEU A 78 4.22 2.33 -10.97
C LEU A 78 3.78 3.41 -9.98
N ASN A 79 4.25 4.63 -10.20
CA ASN A 79 3.78 5.81 -9.48
C ASN A 79 2.81 6.62 -10.34
N LEU A 80 1.60 6.85 -9.83
CA LEU A 80 0.65 7.79 -10.44
C LEU A 80 0.34 8.93 -9.47
N THR A 81 0.06 10.09 -10.03
CA THR A 81 -0.33 11.28 -9.28
C THR A 81 -1.57 11.92 -9.90
N SER A 82 -2.42 12.48 -9.07
CA SER A 82 -3.54 13.32 -9.51
C SER A 82 -3.71 14.52 -8.61
N GLN A 83 -4.18 15.62 -9.18
CA GLN A 83 -4.59 16.79 -8.41
C GLN A 83 -5.90 16.50 -7.68
N ILE A 84 -5.97 16.86 -6.40
CA ILE A 84 -7.17 16.79 -5.58
C ILE A 84 -7.24 18.03 -4.67
N GLY A 85 -8.16 18.94 -4.95
CA GLY A 85 -8.14 20.29 -4.36
C GLY A 85 -6.80 20.99 -4.65
N LYS A 86 -6.14 21.51 -3.63
CA LYS A 86 -4.80 22.14 -3.74
C LYS A 86 -3.64 21.15 -3.54
N HIS A 87 -3.93 19.88 -3.29
CA HIS A 87 -2.95 18.83 -3.01
C HIS A 87 -2.72 17.90 -4.20
N LYS A 88 -1.64 17.14 -4.15
CA LYS A 88 -1.37 16.01 -5.04
C LYS A 88 -1.62 14.71 -4.27
N LEU A 89 -2.49 13.87 -4.81
CA LEU A 89 -2.67 12.50 -4.37
C LEU A 89 -1.69 11.62 -5.15
N ILE A 90 -0.94 10.81 -4.43
CA ILE A 90 0.08 9.91 -5.01
C ILE A 90 -0.28 8.48 -4.62
N ALA A 91 -0.17 7.55 -5.56
CA ALA A 91 -0.22 6.12 -5.31
C ALA A 91 0.97 5.42 -5.97
N LYS A 92 1.61 4.54 -5.20
CA LYS A 92 2.65 3.63 -5.66
C LYS A 92 2.05 2.22 -5.74
N TYR A 93 1.95 1.70 -6.95
CA TYR A 93 1.37 0.37 -7.21
C TYR A 93 2.48 -0.66 -7.32
N ASP A 94 2.33 -1.80 -6.67
CA ASP A 94 3.28 -2.90 -6.83
C ASP A 94 3.31 -3.41 -8.28
N LEU A 95 2.11 -3.61 -8.87
CA LEU A 95 1.98 -3.96 -10.28
C LEU A 95 0.64 -3.49 -10.85
N VAL A 96 0.69 -2.81 -11.98
CA VAL A 96 -0.50 -2.56 -12.82
C VAL A 96 -0.35 -3.36 -14.10
N ALA A 97 -1.40 -4.06 -14.51
CA ALA A 97 -1.42 -4.84 -15.75
C ALA A 97 -2.59 -4.39 -16.62
N ILE A 98 -2.30 -3.94 -17.84
CA ILE A 98 -3.24 -3.43 -18.82
C ILE A 98 -3.45 -4.48 -19.91
N GLY A 99 -4.64 -5.02 -19.98
CA GLY A 99 -5.11 -5.90 -21.06
C GLY A 99 -6.08 -5.18 -21.98
N HIS A 100 -6.63 -5.89 -22.94
CA HIS A 100 -7.63 -5.35 -23.88
C HIS A 100 -8.89 -4.88 -23.16
N ASP A 101 -9.50 -5.77 -22.34
CA ASP A 101 -10.79 -5.52 -21.68
C ASP A 101 -10.68 -5.38 -20.17
N LYS A 102 -9.50 -5.55 -19.59
CA LYS A 102 -9.27 -5.53 -18.15
C LYS A 102 -8.03 -4.74 -17.79
N VAL A 103 -8.12 -4.10 -16.64
CA VAL A 103 -7.00 -3.43 -15.97
C VAL A 103 -6.92 -3.99 -14.55
N LEU A 104 -5.79 -4.62 -14.23
CA LEU A 104 -5.59 -5.30 -12.96
C LEU A 104 -4.57 -4.51 -12.13
N ILE A 105 -4.90 -4.29 -10.87
CA ILE A 105 -3.99 -3.75 -9.86
C ILE A 105 -3.63 -4.93 -8.95
N PHE A 106 -2.37 -5.29 -8.88
CA PHE A 106 -1.88 -6.23 -7.87
C PHE A 106 -1.18 -5.47 -6.77
N ASP A 107 -1.45 -5.91 -5.55
CA ASP A 107 -0.80 -5.43 -4.34
C ASP A 107 -0.39 -6.67 -3.52
N TRP A 108 0.91 -6.78 -3.24
CA TRP A 108 1.47 -7.92 -2.54
C TRP A 108 1.35 -7.72 -1.04
N LYS A 109 0.83 -8.71 -0.34
CA LYS A 109 0.69 -8.65 1.12
C LYS A 109 1.31 -9.87 1.79
N THR A 110 2.01 -9.61 2.89
CA THR A 110 2.73 -10.63 3.67
C THR A 110 2.07 -10.92 5.01
N PHE A 111 0.74 -10.72 5.09
CA PHE A 111 -0.04 -10.98 6.31
C PHE A 111 0.17 -12.39 6.85
N GLN A 112 0.33 -12.51 8.19
CA GLN A 112 0.44 -13.81 8.86
C GLN A 112 -0.90 -14.54 8.94
N LYS A 113 -1.99 -13.80 9.04
CA LYS A 113 -3.36 -14.31 8.99
C LYS A 113 -4.07 -13.72 7.78
N ARG A 114 -4.95 -14.49 7.15
CA ARG A 114 -5.75 -13.96 6.06
C ARG A 114 -6.74 -12.93 6.60
N PRO A 115 -6.68 -11.66 6.15
CA PRO A 115 -7.61 -10.63 6.59
C PRO A 115 -9.01 -10.89 6.05
N ARG A 116 -10.02 -10.28 6.69
CA ARG A 116 -11.38 -10.28 6.16
C ARG A 116 -11.49 -9.38 4.94
N ASP A 117 -12.20 -9.84 3.92
CA ASP A 117 -12.35 -9.11 2.66
C ASP A 117 -13.00 -7.73 2.87
N GLU A 118 -14.00 -7.65 3.77
CA GLU A 118 -14.71 -6.40 4.10
C GLU A 118 -13.77 -5.35 4.71
N TRP A 119 -12.79 -5.81 5.48
CA TRP A 119 -11.80 -4.92 6.09
C TRP A 119 -10.88 -4.28 5.03
N LEU A 120 -10.38 -5.06 4.07
CA LEU A 120 -9.59 -4.53 2.95
C LEU A 120 -10.43 -3.64 2.03
N ALA A 121 -11.70 -3.98 1.80
CA ALA A 121 -12.58 -3.23 0.91
C ALA A 121 -12.75 -1.76 1.32
N VAL A 122 -12.73 -1.47 2.62
CA VAL A 122 -12.95 -0.12 3.16
C VAL A 122 -11.67 0.68 3.36
N ARG A 123 -10.49 0.09 3.18
CA ARG A 123 -9.21 0.79 3.35
C ARG A 123 -9.03 1.92 2.35
N TYR A 124 -8.33 2.96 2.80
CA TYR A 124 -7.98 4.09 1.92
C TYR A 124 -7.12 3.65 0.75
N GLN A 125 -6.17 2.73 0.94
CA GLN A 125 -5.35 2.17 -0.14
C GLN A 125 -6.24 1.59 -1.26
N THR A 126 -7.22 0.75 -0.91
CA THR A 126 -8.14 0.16 -1.89
C THR A 126 -8.93 1.22 -2.67
N ARG A 127 -9.37 2.30 -2.00
CA ARG A 127 -10.09 3.40 -2.64
C ARG A 127 -9.17 4.25 -3.50
N VAL A 128 -8.03 4.68 -2.95
CA VAL A 128 -7.05 5.55 -3.62
C VAL A 128 -6.51 4.88 -4.87
N TYR A 129 -6.06 3.63 -4.77
CA TYR A 129 -5.45 2.93 -5.89
C TYR A 129 -6.40 2.82 -7.08
N ARG A 130 -7.63 2.36 -6.85
CA ARG A 130 -8.62 2.23 -7.93
C ARG A 130 -9.02 3.59 -8.51
N SER A 131 -9.32 4.57 -7.64
CA SER A 131 -9.75 5.91 -8.07
C SER A 131 -8.66 6.66 -8.82
N LEU A 132 -7.42 6.61 -8.32
CA LEU A 132 -6.31 7.33 -8.93
C LEU A 132 -5.92 6.73 -10.28
N LEU A 133 -6.01 5.41 -10.43
CA LEU A 133 -5.80 4.75 -11.72
C LEU A 133 -6.83 5.23 -12.77
N ILE A 134 -8.08 5.43 -12.40
CA ILE A 134 -9.10 6.01 -13.31
C ILE A 134 -8.74 7.45 -13.66
N GLN A 135 -8.35 8.26 -12.70
CA GLN A 135 -8.07 9.69 -12.90
C GLN A 135 -6.82 9.95 -13.75
N SER A 136 -5.78 9.14 -13.58
CA SER A 136 -4.45 9.44 -14.13
C SER A 136 -3.86 8.31 -14.97
N GLY A 137 -4.49 7.16 -15.03
CA GLY A 137 -3.94 5.98 -15.72
C GLY A 137 -4.09 6.00 -17.24
N GLY A 138 -4.76 6.98 -17.82
CA GLY A 138 -4.97 7.08 -19.28
C GLY A 138 -3.65 7.07 -20.08
N CYS A 139 -2.58 7.64 -19.51
CA CYS A 139 -1.25 7.63 -20.12
C CYS A 139 -0.69 6.21 -20.35
N LEU A 140 -1.15 5.23 -19.60
CA LEU A 140 -0.76 3.83 -19.74
C LEU A 140 -1.49 3.12 -20.89
N LYS A 141 -2.56 3.72 -21.38
CA LYS A 141 -3.44 3.18 -22.44
C LYS A 141 -3.53 4.16 -23.62
N ASN A 142 -2.41 4.66 -24.11
CA ASN A 142 -2.32 5.59 -25.24
C ASN A 142 -3.18 6.85 -25.07
N ASN A 143 -3.31 7.36 -23.85
CA ASN A 143 -4.17 8.47 -23.44
C ASN A 143 -5.68 8.20 -23.58
N GLU A 144 -6.08 6.94 -23.70
CA GLU A 144 -7.49 6.56 -23.60
C GLU A 144 -7.94 6.49 -22.13
N PRO A 145 -9.15 6.95 -21.80
CA PRO A 145 -9.67 6.84 -20.45
C PRO A 145 -9.86 5.38 -20.06
N ILE A 146 -9.51 5.05 -18.81
CA ILE A 146 -9.76 3.74 -18.23
C ILE A 146 -11.19 3.71 -17.70
N ASN A 147 -12.00 2.75 -18.17
CA ASN A 147 -13.36 2.56 -17.68
C ASN A 147 -13.31 1.86 -16.31
N PRO A 148 -13.99 2.37 -15.27
CA PRO A 148 -14.04 1.73 -13.96
C PRO A 148 -14.45 0.26 -13.98
N GLU A 149 -15.39 -0.15 -14.84
CA GLU A 149 -15.85 -1.53 -14.97
C GLU A 149 -14.77 -2.50 -15.50
N GLN A 150 -13.69 -1.98 -16.07
CA GLN A 150 -12.55 -2.78 -16.49
C GLN A 150 -11.54 -3.02 -15.35
N VAL A 151 -11.62 -2.25 -14.26
CA VAL A 151 -10.63 -2.26 -13.18
C VAL A 151 -10.99 -3.29 -12.12
N GLU A 152 -10.01 -4.10 -11.76
CA GLU A 152 -10.07 -5.01 -10.63
C GLU A 152 -8.79 -4.88 -9.79
N MET A 153 -8.93 -4.65 -8.48
CA MET A 153 -7.82 -4.69 -7.54
C MET A 153 -7.72 -6.05 -6.89
N ILE A 154 -6.51 -6.58 -6.81
CA ILE A 154 -6.21 -7.93 -6.34
C ILE A 154 -5.14 -7.83 -5.25
N TYR A 155 -5.51 -8.13 -4.02
CA TYR A 155 -4.55 -8.39 -2.95
C TYR A 155 -4.10 -9.84 -3.06
N TRP A 156 -2.86 -10.05 -3.46
CA TRP A 156 -2.24 -11.36 -3.45
C TRP A 156 -1.48 -11.56 -2.13
N LEU A 157 -1.76 -12.66 -1.45
CA LEU A 157 -1.31 -12.93 -0.10
C LEU A 157 -0.18 -13.95 -0.12
N ALA A 158 1.04 -13.58 0.29
CA ALA A 158 2.22 -14.43 0.23
C ALA A 158 2.09 -15.72 1.06
N ASN A 159 1.39 -15.65 2.20
CA ASN A 159 1.08 -16.81 3.05
C ASN A 159 -0.16 -17.61 2.60
N PHE A 160 -0.98 -17.05 1.70
CA PHE A 160 -2.24 -17.66 1.23
C PHE A 160 -2.35 -17.54 -0.30
N PRO A 161 -1.37 -18.06 -1.09
CA PRO A 161 -1.23 -17.74 -2.51
C PRO A 161 -2.45 -18.14 -3.34
N ASN A 162 -3.18 -19.18 -2.93
CA ASN A 162 -4.37 -19.68 -3.63
C ASN A 162 -5.69 -18.98 -3.21
N GLN A 163 -5.62 -17.97 -2.34
CA GLN A 163 -6.77 -17.24 -1.81
C GLN A 163 -6.63 -15.72 -1.98
N PRO A 164 -6.34 -15.22 -3.20
CA PRO A 164 -6.27 -13.78 -3.43
C PRO A 164 -7.63 -13.14 -3.19
N ILE A 165 -7.60 -11.90 -2.70
CA ILE A 165 -8.81 -11.11 -2.45
C ILE A 165 -9.00 -10.15 -3.62
N ARG A 166 -10.19 -10.14 -4.22
CA ARG A 166 -10.47 -9.43 -5.45
C ARG A 166 -11.58 -8.41 -5.26
N PHE A 167 -11.33 -7.20 -5.73
CA PHE A 167 -12.28 -6.08 -5.67
C PHE A 167 -12.51 -5.53 -7.08
N PRO A 168 -13.57 -5.99 -7.77
CA PRO A 168 -14.02 -5.35 -9.00
C PRO A 168 -14.44 -3.91 -8.70
N TYR A 169 -14.39 -3.06 -9.70
CA TYR A 169 -14.74 -1.65 -9.55
C TYR A 169 -15.93 -1.29 -10.47
N SER A 170 -16.58 -0.16 -10.18
CA SER A 170 -17.67 0.36 -10.99
C SER A 170 -17.67 1.88 -10.97
N THR A 171 -18.32 2.49 -11.97
CA THR A 171 -18.49 3.93 -12.07
C THR A 171 -19.15 4.51 -10.81
N THR A 172 -20.17 3.85 -10.28
CA THR A 172 -20.82 4.30 -9.04
C THR A 172 -19.87 4.28 -7.83
N GLN A 173 -19.03 3.24 -7.73
CA GLN A 173 -18.03 3.18 -6.66
C GLN A 173 -16.94 4.24 -6.84
N PHE A 174 -16.49 4.45 -8.08
CA PHE A 174 -15.49 5.48 -8.39
C PHE A 174 -15.97 6.87 -7.98
N VAL A 175 -17.16 7.27 -8.38
CA VAL A 175 -17.73 8.57 -8.01
C VAL A 175 -17.79 8.74 -6.49
N ARG A 176 -18.29 7.72 -5.78
CA ARG A 176 -18.39 7.74 -4.32
C ARG A 176 -17.02 7.80 -3.64
N ASP A 177 -16.06 6.99 -4.11
CA ASP A 177 -14.72 6.93 -3.52
C ASP A 177 -13.97 8.25 -3.75
N TRP A 178 -14.07 8.83 -4.95
CA TRP A 178 -13.44 10.11 -5.26
C TRP A 178 -14.02 11.27 -4.44
N GLN A 179 -15.34 11.37 -4.38
CA GLN A 179 -16.02 12.36 -3.54
C GLN A 179 -15.65 12.23 -2.06
N HIS A 180 -15.51 10.99 -1.57
CA HIS A 180 -15.09 10.75 -0.19
C HIS A 180 -13.66 11.26 0.06
N LEU A 181 -12.74 11.07 -0.89
CA LEU A 181 -11.37 11.57 -0.80
C LEU A 181 -11.33 13.10 -0.84
N GLU A 182 -12.12 13.74 -1.72
CA GLU A 182 -12.25 15.20 -1.77
C GLU A 182 -12.76 15.78 -0.46
N LEU A 183 -13.84 15.21 0.09
CA LEU A 183 -14.40 15.65 1.37
C LEU A 183 -13.41 15.49 2.53
N MET A 184 -12.63 14.39 2.53
CA MET A 184 -11.62 14.17 3.57
C MET A 184 -10.50 15.22 3.50
N ILE A 185 -10.01 15.53 2.30
CA ILE A 185 -8.96 16.52 2.10
C ILE A 185 -9.47 17.91 2.47
N THR A 186 -10.69 18.27 2.07
CA THR A 186 -11.33 19.53 2.47
C THR A 186 -11.40 19.68 3.98
N ARG A 187 -11.81 18.61 4.70
CA ARG A 187 -11.82 18.63 6.19
C ARG A 187 -10.44 18.83 6.79
N ILE A 188 -9.39 18.21 6.21
CA ILE A 188 -8.02 18.41 6.68
C ILE A 188 -7.59 19.85 6.45
N ASP A 189 -7.95 20.44 5.33
CA ASP A 189 -7.64 21.83 4.98
C ASP A 189 -8.33 22.88 5.86
N GLU A 190 -9.56 22.59 6.28
CA GLU A 190 -10.38 23.47 7.11
C GLU A 190 -10.09 23.30 8.62
N GLN A 191 -9.32 22.28 9.00
CA GLN A 191 -9.06 21.96 10.40
C GLN A 191 -7.76 22.62 10.88
N ASP A 192 -7.89 23.63 11.73
CA ASP A 192 -6.75 24.34 12.33
C ASP A 192 -6.12 23.57 13.50
N GLU A 193 -6.91 22.74 14.19
CA GLU A 193 -6.47 21.98 15.36
C GLU A 193 -6.72 20.48 15.18
N PHE A 194 -5.73 19.67 15.56
CA PHE A 194 -5.82 18.21 15.53
C PHE A 194 -5.80 17.65 16.95
N PRO A 195 -6.96 17.51 17.62
CA PRO A 195 -7.03 16.98 18.97
C PRO A 195 -6.57 15.54 19.04
N LEU A 196 -6.19 15.09 20.23
CA LEU A 196 -5.90 13.68 20.48
C LEU A 196 -7.15 12.84 20.20
N THR A 197 -6.94 11.67 19.60
CA THR A 197 -8.04 10.73 19.40
C THR A 197 -8.62 10.29 20.74
N ALA A 198 -9.95 10.16 20.81
CA ALA A 198 -10.64 9.55 21.97
C ALA A 198 -10.55 8.01 21.95
N ASP A 199 -10.24 7.43 20.78
CA ASP A 199 -10.07 5.98 20.63
C ASP A 199 -8.61 5.58 20.98
N GLU A 200 -8.40 5.25 22.25
CA GLU A 200 -7.08 4.85 22.75
C GLU A 200 -6.56 3.54 22.15
N LYS A 201 -7.44 2.69 21.58
CA LYS A 201 -7.00 1.46 20.89
C LYS A 201 -6.09 1.77 19.71
N LYS A 202 -6.32 2.90 19.03
CA LYS A 202 -5.44 3.37 17.95
C LYS A 202 -4.05 3.75 18.43
N CYS A 203 -3.91 4.08 19.73
CA CYS A 203 -2.63 4.44 20.32
C CYS A 203 -1.73 3.22 20.58
N ASN A 204 -2.30 2.03 20.69
CA ASN A 204 -1.54 0.80 20.90
C ASN A 204 -0.49 0.52 19.82
N TYR A 205 -0.76 1.01 18.59
CA TYR A 205 0.11 0.82 17.42
C TYR A 205 0.79 2.12 16.99
N CYS A 206 0.56 3.21 17.72
CA CYS A 206 1.12 4.52 17.39
C CYS A 206 2.55 4.66 17.91
N LEU A 207 3.50 4.97 17.03
CA LEU A 207 4.89 5.23 17.40
C LEU A 207 5.04 6.45 18.32
N TYR A 208 4.06 7.37 18.28
CA TYR A 208 4.08 8.62 19.05
C TYR A 208 3.23 8.58 20.32
N ARG A 209 2.81 7.40 20.77
CA ARG A 209 1.95 7.26 21.96
C ARG A 209 2.59 7.81 23.23
N SER A 210 3.92 7.68 23.40
CA SER A 210 4.66 8.26 24.53
C SER A 210 4.63 9.78 24.51
N PHE A 211 4.68 10.40 23.35
CA PHE A 211 4.53 11.86 23.17
C PHE A 211 3.12 12.34 23.58
N CYS A 212 2.13 11.48 23.54
CA CYS A 212 0.76 11.76 23.93
C CYS A 212 0.43 11.32 25.36
N ASP A 213 1.42 10.91 26.17
CA ASP A 213 1.25 10.33 27.52
C ASP A 213 0.35 9.08 27.56
N ARG A 214 0.36 8.28 26.45
CA ARG A 214 -0.47 7.06 26.32
C ARG A 214 0.34 5.78 26.41
N GLY A 215 1.39 5.81 27.23
CA GLY A 215 2.25 4.67 27.52
C GLY A 215 3.41 4.51 26.54
N ILE A 216 4.34 3.61 26.88
CA ILE A 216 5.55 3.34 26.14
C ILE A 216 5.54 1.99 25.42
N SER A 217 4.70 1.03 25.89
CA SER A 217 4.64 -0.32 25.32
C SER A 217 3.78 -0.35 24.06
N ALA A 218 4.33 -0.85 22.95
CA ALA A 218 3.57 -1.15 21.76
C ALA A 218 2.79 -2.46 21.97
N ALA A 219 1.58 -2.54 21.43
CA ALA A 219 0.94 -3.82 21.21
C ALA A 219 1.61 -4.57 20.05
N ILE A 220 1.56 -5.90 20.06
CA ILE A 220 1.89 -6.70 18.89
C ILE A 220 0.91 -6.31 17.79
N ILE A 221 1.43 -5.99 16.61
CA ILE A 221 0.58 -5.75 15.44
C ILE A 221 -0.04 -7.08 15.06
N GLU A 222 -1.32 -7.27 15.42
CA GLU A 222 -2.12 -8.33 14.83
C GLU A 222 -2.43 -7.94 13.39
N ASP A 223 -2.39 -8.90 12.46
CA ASP A 223 -2.52 -8.66 11.02
C ASP A 223 -3.83 -7.96 10.60
N GLU A 224 -4.84 -7.94 11.47
CA GLU A 224 -6.07 -7.16 11.29
C GLU A 224 -5.87 -5.65 11.52
N TYR A 225 -4.76 -5.26 12.14
CA TYR A 225 -4.43 -3.88 12.46
C TYR A 225 -3.10 -3.49 11.85
N GLU A 226 -3.03 -3.41 10.52
CA GLU A 226 -1.98 -2.61 9.92
C GLU A 226 -2.22 -1.16 10.37
N PRO A 227 -1.25 -0.53 11.06
CA PRO A 227 -1.35 0.88 11.34
C PRO A 227 -1.56 1.62 10.02
N LEU A 228 -2.33 2.70 10.04
CA LEU A 228 -2.56 3.60 8.89
C LEU A 228 -1.26 4.18 8.27
N PHE A 229 -0.10 3.68 8.66
CA PHE A 229 1.24 4.09 8.29
C PHE A 229 1.91 3.12 7.31
N GLU A 230 1.34 2.93 6.14
CA GLU A 230 2.15 2.61 4.95
C GLU A 230 2.96 3.84 4.48
N MET A 231 3.02 4.89 5.29
CA MET A 231 3.81 6.10 4.98
C MET A 231 5.32 5.94 5.21
N SER A 232 5.81 4.80 5.70
CA SER A 232 7.26 4.59 5.90
C SER A 232 8.04 4.34 4.60
N GLU A 233 7.36 4.19 3.45
CA GLU A 233 8.03 4.05 2.16
C GLU A 233 8.24 5.37 1.41
N LEU A 234 7.62 6.46 1.85
CA LEU A 234 7.91 7.80 1.35
C LEU A 234 8.85 8.50 2.33
N THR A 235 10.12 8.13 2.34
CA THR A 235 11.15 9.03 2.87
C THR A 235 11.17 10.27 2.00
N LEU A 236 11.12 11.46 2.62
CA LEU A 236 11.20 12.75 1.93
C LEU A 236 12.40 12.84 0.97
N ASP A 237 13.44 12.06 1.21
CA ASP A 237 14.65 11.94 0.39
C ASP A 237 14.41 11.25 -0.98
N GLN A 238 13.23 10.67 -1.21
CA GLN A 238 12.88 10.01 -2.49
C GLN A 238 11.99 10.88 -3.40
N ILE A 239 11.62 12.06 -2.95
CA ILE A 239 10.92 13.04 -3.79
C ILE A 239 12.02 13.85 -4.47
N PRO A 240 12.24 13.70 -5.80
CA PRO A 240 13.21 14.54 -6.50
C PRO A 240 12.77 16.00 -6.34
N GLU A 241 13.66 16.85 -5.81
CA GLU A 241 13.49 18.30 -5.86
C GLU A 241 13.38 18.68 -7.34
N ILE A 242 12.22 19.19 -7.72
CA ILE A 242 12.06 19.82 -9.03
C ILE A 242 12.60 21.23 -8.84
N GLU A 243 13.84 21.46 -9.29
CA GLU A 243 14.34 22.82 -9.51
C GLU A 243 13.48 23.47 -10.60
N PHE A 244 12.92 24.65 -10.30
CA PHE A 244 12.17 25.49 -11.23
C PHE A 244 13.13 26.40 -12.02
#